data_af771790c5df549bb4862863b3f194e1
#
_entry.id   af771790c5df549bb4862863b3f194e1
#
_cell.length_a   1.000
_cell.length_b   1.000
_cell.length_c   1.000
_cell.angle_alpha   90.00
_cell.angle_beta   90.00
_cell.angle_gamma   90.00
#
_symmetry.space_group_name_H-M   'P 1'
#
loop_
_entity.id
_entity.type
_entity.pdbx_description
1 polymer ?
#
loop_
_entity_poly.entity_id
_entity_poly.type
_entity_poly.pdbx_seq_one_letter_code
_entity_poly.pdbx_strand_id
1 'polypeptide(L)'
;MAQVTVKINGYAYTVGCEDGQENHLAAMAQQVENRGQSIKALGGSAGEARLLVLTALLMADELHDQTLLLEKLKAELSKPSESEANTRRRLARLADKAEQIATGLGG
;
A
#
# COMPACT_ATOMS: atom_id res chain seq x y z
N MET A 1 14.19 -8.77 24.63
CA MET A 1 14.12 -7.64 23.71
C MET A 1 15.36 -7.59 22.85
N ALA A 2 15.18 -7.52 21.55
CA ALA A 2 16.28 -7.38 20.61
C ALA A 2 16.59 -5.91 20.34
N GLN A 3 17.75 -5.64 19.79
CA GLN A 3 18.16 -4.31 19.36
C GLN A 3 18.69 -4.36 17.93
N VAL A 4 18.39 -3.34 17.16
CA VAL A 4 18.87 -3.21 15.79
C VAL A 4 19.50 -1.84 15.63
N THR A 5 20.67 -1.79 14.99
CA THR A 5 21.30 -0.54 14.63
C THR A 5 20.92 -0.20 13.20
N VAL A 6 20.29 0.94 13.03
CA VAL A 6 19.87 1.46 11.72
C VAL A 6 20.64 2.73 11.39
N LYS A 7 20.88 2.95 10.11
CA LYS A 7 21.56 4.18 9.64
C LYS A 7 20.56 5.05 8.90
N ILE A 8 20.44 6.29 9.35
CA ILE A 8 19.59 7.29 8.71
C ILE A 8 20.43 8.55 8.53
N ASN A 9 20.56 8.99 7.31
CA ASN A 9 21.33 10.17 6.94
C ASN A 9 22.79 10.12 7.43
N GLY A 10 23.39 8.92 7.40
CA GLY A 10 24.77 8.72 7.84
C GLY A 10 24.96 8.53 9.34
N TYR A 11 23.89 8.70 10.13
CA TYR A 11 23.94 8.52 11.59
C TYR A 11 23.40 7.14 11.97
N ALA A 12 24.06 6.51 12.91
CA ALA A 12 23.67 5.20 13.43
C ALA A 12 22.78 5.38 14.67
N TYR A 13 21.66 4.70 14.67
CA TYR A 13 20.72 4.69 15.81
C TYR A 13 20.46 3.25 16.21
N THR A 14 20.55 2.99 17.52
CA THR A 14 20.21 1.68 18.08
C THR A 14 18.78 1.74 18.61
N VAL A 15 17.93 0.89 18.07
CA VAL A 15 16.48 0.87 18.39
C VAL A 15 16.12 -0.48 18.95
N GLY A 16 15.35 -0.49 20.04
CA GLY A 16 14.80 -1.72 20.60
C GLY A 16 13.62 -2.22 19.79
N CYS A 17 13.50 -3.53 19.68
CA CYS A 17 12.38 -4.17 19.02
C CYS A 17 12.06 -5.50 19.69
N GLU A 18 10.93 -6.08 19.35
CA GLU A 18 10.60 -7.44 19.82
C GLU A 18 11.45 -8.46 19.08
N ASP A 19 11.70 -9.59 19.72
CA ASP A 19 12.46 -10.68 19.13
C ASP A 19 11.76 -11.16 17.84
N GLY A 20 12.53 -11.30 16.78
CA GLY A 20 12.02 -11.69 15.47
C GLY A 20 11.57 -10.52 14.58
N GLN A 21 11.57 -9.28 15.10
CA GLN A 21 11.16 -8.09 14.34
C GLN A 21 12.34 -7.30 13.78
N GLU A 22 13.57 -7.79 13.94
CA GLU A 22 14.79 -7.08 13.53
C GLU A 22 14.79 -6.76 12.03
N ASN A 23 14.49 -7.73 11.19
CA ASN A 23 14.45 -7.54 9.74
C ASN A 23 13.34 -6.59 9.31
N HIS A 24 12.21 -6.66 9.98
CA HIS A 24 11.09 -5.75 9.72
C HIS A 24 11.49 -4.30 10.05
N LEU A 25 12.10 -4.10 11.22
CA LEU A 25 12.53 -2.76 11.62
C LEU A 25 13.60 -2.20 10.67
N ALA A 26 14.56 -3.04 10.25
CA ALA A 26 15.57 -2.64 9.28
C ALA A 26 14.93 -2.22 7.93
N ALA A 27 13.91 -2.92 7.48
CA ALA A 27 13.17 -2.58 6.27
C ALA A 27 12.44 -1.24 6.43
N MET A 28 11.84 -0.98 7.58
CA MET A 28 11.19 0.30 7.87
C MET A 28 12.21 1.45 7.90
N ALA A 29 13.36 1.23 8.50
CA ALA A 29 14.44 2.21 8.52
C ALA A 29 14.93 2.54 7.11
N GLN A 30 15.01 1.54 6.23
CA GLN A 30 15.38 1.75 4.84
C GLN A 30 14.37 2.64 4.10
N GLN A 31 13.09 2.49 4.39
CA GLN A 31 12.07 3.37 3.81
C GLN A 31 12.24 4.82 4.27
N VAL A 32 12.53 5.03 5.54
CA VAL A 32 12.82 6.37 6.07
C VAL A 32 14.04 6.95 5.39
N GLU A 33 15.10 6.17 5.25
CA GLU A 33 16.34 6.59 4.57
C GLU A 33 16.07 7.00 3.13
N ASN A 34 15.30 6.20 2.41
CA ASN A 34 14.97 6.49 1.01
C ASN A 34 14.21 7.81 0.86
N ARG A 35 13.24 8.08 1.73
CA ARG A 35 12.48 9.34 1.72
C ARG A 35 13.37 10.52 2.09
N GLY A 36 14.26 10.34 3.07
CA GLY A 36 15.22 11.36 3.45
C GLY A 36 16.18 11.73 2.30
N GLN A 37 16.66 10.75 1.56
CA GLN A 37 17.50 10.99 0.39
C GLN A 37 16.76 11.73 -0.72
N SER A 38 15.47 11.41 -0.93
CA SER A 38 14.64 12.11 -1.89
C SER A 38 14.50 13.60 -1.55
N ILE A 39 14.34 13.92 -0.27
CA ILE A 39 14.23 15.30 0.19
C ILE A 39 15.56 16.04 0.01
N LYS A 40 16.67 15.40 0.31
CA LYS A 40 18.00 15.95 0.07
C LYS A 40 18.25 16.28 -1.40
N ALA A 41 17.83 15.40 -2.29
CA ALA A 41 17.97 15.59 -3.73
C ALA A 41 17.21 16.82 -4.23
N LEU A 42 16.15 17.22 -3.52
CA LEU A 42 15.38 18.43 -3.83
C LEU A 42 16.00 19.70 -3.21
N GLY A 43 17.16 19.58 -2.56
CA GLY A 43 17.84 20.72 -1.94
C GLY A 43 17.34 21.05 -0.53
N GLY A 44 16.60 20.15 0.09
CA GLY A 44 15.96 20.40 1.38
C GLY A 44 16.80 20.05 2.61
N SER A 45 18.14 20.20 2.58
CA SER A 45 18.94 19.81 3.74
C SER A 45 19.36 21.02 4.57
N ALA A 46 18.64 21.33 5.62
CA ALA A 46 19.00 22.32 6.59
C ALA A 46 19.09 21.71 8.00
N GLY A 47 19.98 20.74 8.17
CA GLY A 47 20.19 20.05 9.42
C GLY A 47 19.34 18.76 9.53
N GLU A 48 19.80 17.86 10.39
CA GLU A 48 19.22 16.54 10.55
C GLU A 48 17.82 16.56 11.13
N ALA A 49 17.58 17.38 12.16
CA ALA A 49 16.27 17.49 12.77
C ALA A 49 15.21 17.95 11.75
N ARG A 50 15.55 18.95 10.93
CA ARG A 50 14.67 19.43 9.89
C ARG A 50 14.44 18.37 8.81
N LEU A 51 15.48 17.66 8.42
CA LEU A 51 15.36 16.58 7.45
C LEU A 51 14.42 15.49 7.95
N LEU A 52 14.54 15.09 9.21
CA LEU A 52 13.68 14.08 9.81
C LEU A 52 12.22 14.56 9.91
N VAL A 53 12.00 15.83 10.23
CA VAL A 53 10.64 16.41 10.26
C VAL A 53 10.02 16.37 8.86
N LEU A 54 10.77 16.80 7.85
CA LEU A 54 10.29 16.78 6.46
C LEU A 54 10.04 15.35 5.97
N THR A 55 10.90 14.42 6.35
CA THR A 55 10.73 12.99 6.02
C THR A 55 9.47 12.44 6.68
N ALA A 56 9.23 12.77 7.95
CA ALA A 56 8.04 12.32 8.66
C ALA A 56 6.76 12.89 8.03
N LEU A 57 6.77 14.15 7.63
CA LEU A 57 5.63 14.78 6.96
C LEU A 57 5.36 14.14 5.60
N LEU A 58 6.40 13.86 4.84
CA LEU A 58 6.27 13.16 3.55
C LEU A 58 5.65 11.78 3.73
N MET A 59 6.13 11.02 4.71
CA MET A 59 5.60 9.68 4.98
C MET A 59 4.17 9.73 5.49
N ALA A 60 3.83 10.72 6.31
CA ALA A 60 2.45 10.91 6.79
C ALA A 60 1.51 11.26 5.63
N ASP A 61 1.96 12.07 4.67
CA ASP A 61 1.19 12.40 3.48
C ASP A 61 0.97 11.16 2.60
N GLU A 62 2.00 10.36 2.38
CA GLU A 62 1.88 9.10 1.66
C GLU A 62 0.90 8.14 2.34
N LEU A 63 0.96 8.05 3.67
CA LEU A 63 0.04 7.22 4.45
C LEU A 63 -1.41 7.71 4.30
N HIS A 64 -1.61 9.01 4.32
CA HIS A 64 -2.93 9.62 4.13
C HIS A 64 -3.50 9.27 2.75
N ASP A 65 -2.70 9.41 1.70
CA ASP A 65 -3.11 9.08 0.34
C ASP A 65 -3.46 7.60 0.20
N GLN A 66 -2.66 6.72 0.81
CA GLN A 66 -2.92 5.28 0.80
C GLN A 66 -4.19 4.92 1.57
N THR A 67 -4.45 5.61 2.67
CA THR A 67 -5.67 5.41 3.46
C THR A 67 -6.91 5.81 2.67
N LEU A 68 -6.86 6.95 1.98
CA LEU A 68 -7.95 7.39 1.10
C LEU A 68 -8.20 6.40 -0.03
N LEU A 69 -7.13 5.92 -0.66
CA LEU A 69 -7.24 4.93 -1.72
C LEU A 69 -7.85 3.63 -1.22
N LEU A 70 -7.43 3.17 -0.04
CA LEU A 70 -7.95 1.95 0.57
C LEU A 70 -9.44 2.08 0.89
N GLU A 71 -9.86 3.21 1.45
CA GLU A 71 -11.28 3.49 1.72
C GLU A 71 -12.11 3.50 0.44
N LYS A 72 -11.58 4.08 -0.63
CA LYS A 72 -12.22 4.10 -1.93
C LYS A 72 -12.39 2.69 -2.49
N LEU A 73 -11.34 1.88 -2.42
CA LEU A 73 -11.40 0.49 -2.88
C LEU A 73 -12.37 -0.35 -2.06
N LYS A 74 -12.41 -0.15 -0.74
CA LYS A 74 -13.40 -0.83 0.12
C LYS A 74 -14.82 -0.44 -0.23
N ALA A 75 -15.07 0.82 -0.52
CA ALA A 75 -16.38 1.30 -0.94
C ALA A 75 -16.80 0.68 -2.28
N GLU A 76 -15.87 0.54 -3.22
CA GLU A 76 -16.11 -0.11 -4.50
C GLU A 76 -16.41 -1.61 -4.35
N LEU A 77 -15.74 -2.29 -3.41
CA LEU A 77 -15.96 -3.70 -3.12
C LEU A 77 -17.28 -3.95 -2.39
N SER A 78 -17.73 -3.03 -1.55
CA SER A 78 -18.98 -3.15 -0.80
C SER A 78 -20.23 -2.83 -1.63
N LYS A 79 -20.06 -2.09 -2.73
CA LYS A 79 -21.10 -1.85 -3.72
C LYS A 79 -20.74 -2.61 -4.99
N PRO A 80 -21.65 -3.42 -5.56
CA PRO A 80 -21.35 -4.00 -6.87
C PRO A 80 -21.06 -2.87 -7.82
N SER A 81 -19.84 -2.82 -8.35
CA SER A 81 -19.48 -1.87 -9.37
C SER A 81 -20.38 -2.14 -10.59
N GLU A 82 -20.59 -1.12 -11.40
CA GLU A 82 -21.30 -1.27 -12.66
C GLU A 82 -20.68 -2.38 -13.53
N SER A 83 -19.37 -2.50 -13.46
CA SER A 83 -18.60 -3.54 -14.11
C SER A 83 -18.92 -4.93 -13.59
N GLU A 84 -19.02 -5.12 -12.27
CA GLU A 84 -19.39 -6.40 -11.66
C GLU A 84 -20.82 -6.76 -11.96
N ALA A 85 -21.74 -5.81 -11.87
CA ALA A 85 -23.15 -6.02 -12.22
C ALA A 85 -23.27 -6.41 -13.68
N ASN A 86 -22.51 -5.79 -14.57
CA ASN A 86 -22.47 -6.13 -15.99
C ASN A 86 -21.90 -7.54 -16.21
N THR A 87 -20.87 -7.90 -15.49
CA THR A 87 -20.26 -9.24 -15.56
C THR A 87 -21.26 -10.30 -15.10
N ARG A 88 -21.98 -10.07 -14.00
CA ARG A 88 -23.01 -10.97 -13.50
C ARG A 88 -24.15 -11.13 -14.50
N ARG A 89 -24.59 -10.04 -15.11
CA ARG A 89 -25.62 -10.07 -16.14
C ARG A 89 -25.19 -10.84 -17.37
N ARG A 90 -23.93 -10.68 -17.80
CA ARG A 90 -23.35 -11.43 -18.90
C ARG A 90 -23.33 -12.94 -18.62
N LEU A 91 -22.90 -13.32 -17.41
CA LEU A 91 -22.89 -14.72 -17.00
C LEU A 91 -24.27 -15.32 -16.99
N ALA A 92 -25.28 -14.57 -16.47
CA ALA A 92 -26.66 -15.01 -16.46
C ALA A 92 -27.21 -15.22 -17.88
N ARG A 93 -26.92 -14.31 -18.80
CA ARG A 93 -27.32 -14.43 -20.21
C ARG A 93 -26.68 -15.62 -20.89
N LEU A 94 -25.41 -15.88 -20.62
CA LEU A 94 -24.71 -17.04 -21.18
C LEU A 94 -25.28 -18.34 -20.66
N ALA A 95 -25.63 -18.41 -19.37
CA ALA A 95 -26.28 -19.57 -18.79
C ALA A 95 -27.64 -19.85 -19.43
N ASP A 96 -28.50 -18.81 -19.59
CA ASP A 96 -29.78 -18.92 -20.26
C ASP A 96 -29.65 -19.39 -21.70
N LYS A 97 -28.68 -18.85 -22.41
CA LYS A 97 -28.40 -19.21 -23.79
C LYS A 97 -27.95 -20.67 -23.91
N ALA A 98 -27.13 -21.13 -22.98
CA ALA A 98 -26.69 -22.52 -22.93
C ALA A 98 -27.86 -23.47 -22.67
N GLU A 99 -28.78 -23.12 -21.77
CA GLU A 99 -29.99 -23.89 -21.51
C GLU A 99 -30.91 -23.96 -22.74
N GLN A 100 -31.13 -22.87 -23.43
CA GLN A 100 -31.93 -22.82 -24.65
C GLN A 100 -31.34 -23.69 -25.75
N ILE A 101 -30.03 -23.69 -25.91
CA ILE A 101 -29.34 -24.55 -26.89
C ILE A 101 -29.50 -26.00 -26.50
N ALA A 102 -29.30 -26.35 -25.24
CA ALA A 102 -29.43 -27.72 -24.74
C ALA A 102 -30.90 -28.22 -24.90
N THR A 103 -31.88 -27.37 -24.59
CA THR A 103 -33.30 -27.72 -24.79
C THR A 103 -33.64 -27.87 -26.27
N GLY A 104 -33.11 -27.02 -27.13
CA GLY A 104 -33.31 -27.13 -28.58
C GLY A 104 -32.69 -28.38 -29.19
N LEU A 105 -31.53 -28.81 -28.66
CA LEU A 105 -30.85 -30.04 -29.14
C LEU A 105 -31.51 -31.29 -28.60
N GLY A 106 -32.16 -31.22 -27.45
CA GLY A 106 -32.85 -32.35 -26.83
C GLY A 106 -34.27 -32.57 -27.31
N GLY A 107 -34.77 -31.66 -28.08
CA GLY A 107 -36.12 -31.73 -28.69
C GLY A 107 -36.01 -32.26 -30.11
#